data_f55d7952e7833304599b1fe40030c7fa
#
_entry.id   f55d7952e7833304599b1fe40030c7fa
#
_cell.length_a   1.000
_cell.length_b   1.000
_cell.length_c   1.000
_cell.angle_alpha   90.00
_cell.angle_beta   90.00
_cell.angle_gamma   90.00
#
_symmetry.space_group_name_H-M   'P 1'
#
loop_
_entity.id
_entity.type
_entity.pdbx_description
1 polymer ?
#
loop_
_entity_poly.entity_id
_entity_poly.type
_entity_poly.pdbx_seq_one_letter_code
_entity_poly.pdbx_strand_id
1 'polypeptide(L)'
;MSGEIVNRVANSPLITMDLTDYAPTKPISVLDIKEFLFEEIFLKEKEFRASLKEFDFSNYTNKVVALNCSSDAIVPMWAFMLVTSYLNTANSEIHFGKKEDVFQQIFADNIDSIDPSEFEGKKVIVKGCGQIPLTETLYIAITKKLQNTVSSLMFGEACSAVPVFKKK
;
A
#
# COMPACT_ATOMS: atom_id res chain seq x y z
N MET A 1 11.59 42.97 36.46
CA MET A 1 11.78 41.60 35.92
C MET A 1 10.66 41.34 34.93
N SER A 2 10.95 41.59 33.66
CA SER A 2 10.03 41.28 32.54
C SER A 2 10.23 39.82 32.21
N GLY A 3 9.32 38.96 32.67
CA GLY A 3 9.27 37.59 32.22
C GLY A 3 8.81 37.54 30.75
N GLU A 4 9.70 37.26 29.83
CA GLU A 4 9.35 36.89 28.47
C GLU A 4 8.40 35.70 28.51
N ILE A 5 7.17 35.94 28.12
CA ILE A 5 6.21 34.85 27.87
C ILE A 5 6.71 34.08 26.64
N VAL A 6 7.56 33.08 26.89
CA VAL A 6 7.98 32.15 25.83
C VAL A 6 6.76 31.35 25.41
N ASN A 7 6.20 31.73 24.26
CA ASN A 7 5.08 31.03 23.68
C ASN A 7 5.54 29.63 23.18
N ARG A 8 5.57 28.66 24.11
CA ARG A 8 5.98 27.27 23.84
C ARG A 8 5.11 26.58 22.77
N VAL A 9 3.96 27.15 22.45
CA VAL A 9 3.06 26.62 21.41
C VAL A 9 3.50 27.04 20.01
N ALA A 10 4.20 28.18 19.87
CA ALA A 10 4.69 28.68 18.57
C ALA A 10 5.95 27.96 18.07
N ASN A 11 6.69 27.27 18.95
CA ASN A 11 7.97 26.63 18.64
C ASN A 11 7.89 25.11 18.41
N SER A 12 6.71 24.50 18.38
CA SER A 12 6.62 23.10 17.99
C SER A 12 6.74 23.01 16.44
N PRO A 13 7.72 22.27 15.94
CA PRO A 13 7.95 22.21 14.49
C PRO A 13 6.73 21.66 13.79
N LEU A 14 6.24 22.43 12.82
CA LEU A 14 5.18 22.01 11.91
C LEU A 14 5.80 21.14 10.81
N ILE A 15 5.28 19.92 10.65
CA ILE A 15 5.69 19.00 9.59
C ILE A 15 4.55 18.87 8.60
N THR A 16 4.85 19.05 7.34
CA THR A 16 3.94 18.68 6.26
C THR A 16 4.35 17.30 5.72
N MET A 17 3.42 16.36 5.79
CA MET A 17 3.57 15.00 5.30
C MET A 17 2.75 14.85 4.04
N ASP A 18 3.39 14.56 2.92
CA ASP A 18 2.69 14.21 1.68
C ASP A 18 2.53 12.69 1.62
N LEU A 19 1.27 12.21 1.59
CA LEU A 19 1.03 10.77 1.53
C LEU A 19 1.59 10.13 0.26
N THR A 20 1.70 10.88 -0.83
CA THR A 20 2.24 10.35 -2.09
C THR A 20 3.69 9.90 -2.00
N ASP A 21 4.45 10.39 -1.01
CA ASP A 21 5.84 9.98 -0.76
C ASP A 21 5.94 8.51 -0.32
N TYR A 22 4.85 7.94 0.16
CA TYR A 22 4.77 6.53 0.61
C TYR A 22 4.15 5.60 -0.42
N ALA A 23 3.85 6.11 -1.61
CA ALA A 23 3.30 5.28 -2.68
C ALA A 23 4.25 4.16 -3.10
N PRO A 24 3.73 3.01 -3.54
CA PRO A 24 4.56 1.94 -4.10
C PRO A 24 5.42 2.45 -5.25
N THR A 25 6.73 2.20 -5.19
CA THR A 25 7.69 2.62 -6.22
C THR A 25 8.03 1.53 -7.22
N LYS A 26 7.85 0.26 -6.82
CA LYS A 26 8.10 -0.88 -7.70
C LYS A 26 6.93 -1.05 -8.69
N PRO A 27 7.20 -1.36 -9.95
CA PRO A 27 6.15 -1.66 -10.91
C PRO A 27 5.41 -2.94 -10.52
N ILE A 28 4.07 -2.90 -10.59
CA ILE A 28 3.21 -4.05 -10.33
C ILE A 28 2.89 -4.72 -11.66
N SER A 29 3.30 -5.97 -11.79
CA SER A 29 2.94 -6.86 -12.89
C SER A 29 1.71 -7.68 -12.53
N VAL A 30 0.90 -8.04 -13.52
CA VAL A 30 -0.28 -8.88 -13.30
C VAL A 30 0.01 -10.28 -13.83
N LEU A 31 -0.35 -11.30 -13.05
CA LEU A 31 -0.46 -12.68 -13.51
C LEU A 31 -1.90 -13.14 -13.31
N ASP A 32 -2.58 -13.41 -14.41
CA ASP A 32 -3.97 -13.85 -14.41
C ASP A 32 -4.05 -15.37 -14.60
N ILE A 33 -4.57 -16.08 -13.60
CA ILE A 33 -4.68 -17.54 -13.63
C ILE A 33 -5.54 -18.01 -14.81
N LYS A 34 -6.49 -17.19 -15.30
CA LYS A 34 -7.33 -17.58 -16.43
C LYS A 34 -6.53 -18.01 -17.66
N GLU A 35 -5.32 -17.46 -17.85
CA GLU A 35 -4.45 -17.81 -18.99
C GLU A 35 -4.02 -19.29 -18.99
N PHE A 36 -4.13 -19.96 -17.85
CA PHE A 36 -3.79 -21.37 -17.67
C PHE A 36 -5.02 -22.28 -17.59
N LEU A 37 -6.22 -21.72 -17.74
CA LEU A 37 -7.47 -22.47 -17.66
C LEU A 37 -7.89 -22.94 -19.04
N PHE A 38 -8.48 -24.12 -19.11
CA PHE A 38 -9.13 -24.61 -20.31
C PHE A 38 -10.36 -23.76 -20.63
N GLU A 39 -10.41 -23.22 -21.87
CA GLU A 39 -11.44 -22.26 -22.31
C GLU A 39 -11.61 -21.05 -21.36
N GLU A 40 -10.56 -20.68 -20.64
CA GLU A 40 -10.52 -19.60 -19.65
C GLU A 40 -11.50 -19.80 -18.44
N ILE A 41 -12.13 -20.94 -18.31
CA ILE A 41 -13.20 -21.19 -17.32
C ILE A 41 -12.93 -22.44 -16.48
N PHE A 42 -12.32 -23.48 -17.04
CA PHE A 42 -12.17 -24.77 -16.36
C PHE A 42 -10.73 -25.06 -16.00
N LEU A 43 -10.48 -25.39 -14.72
CA LEU A 43 -9.19 -25.88 -14.32
C LEU A 43 -9.11 -27.41 -14.52
N LYS A 44 -8.29 -27.81 -15.50
CA LYS A 44 -7.91 -29.21 -15.71
C LYS A 44 -6.52 -29.41 -15.12
N GLU A 45 -6.41 -30.10 -13.99
CA GLU A 45 -5.18 -30.16 -13.20
C GLU A 45 -3.94 -30.55 -14.03
N LYS A 46 -4.02 -31.59 -14.86
CA LYS A 46 -2.88 -32.06 -15.67
C LYS A 46 -2.41 -31.00 -16.66
N GLU A 47 -3.35 -30.35 -17.36
CA GLU A 47 -3.07 -29.30 -18.33
C GLU A 47 -2.53 -28.05 -17.64
N PHE A 48 -3.14 -27.63 -16.53
CA PHE A 48 -2.71 -26.52 -15.71
C PHE A 48 -1.26 -26.67 -15.23
N ARG A 49 -0.92 -27.85 -14.68
CA ARG A 49 0.46 -28.13 -14.25
C ARG A 49 1.44 -28.14 -15.41
N ALA A 50 1.06 -28.65 -16.59
CA ALA A 50 1.90 -28.65 -17.77
C ALA A 50 2.15 -27.23 -18.27
N SER A 51 1.12 -26.41 -18.37
CA SER A 51 1.23 -25.01 -18.82
C SER A 51 2.14 -24.20 -17.89
N LEU A 52 2.05 -24.36 -16.57
CA LEU A 52 2.92 -23.68 -15.62
C LEU A 52 4.40 -24.09 -15.73
N LYS A 53 4.68 -25.35 -16.11
CA LYS A 53 6.06 -25.80 -16.34
C LYS A 53 6.71 -25.18 -17.56
N GLU A 54 5.91 -24.87 -18.56
CA GLU A 54 6.37 -24.29 -19.84
C GLU A 54 6.37 -22.76 -19.80
N PHE A 55 5.67 -22.17 -18.81
CA PHE A 55 5.53 -20.72 -18.71
C PHE A 55 6.82 -20.06 -18.21
N ASP A 56 7.21 -18.98 -18.86
CA ASP A 56 8.41 -18.21 -18.49
C ASP A 56 8.13 -17.22 -17.35
N PHE A 57 8.45 -17.63 -16.13
CA PHE A 57 8.35 -16.79 -14.93
C PHE A 57 9.46 -15.75 -14.80
N SER A 58 10.48 -15.76 -15.66
CA SER A 58 11.60 -14.80 -15.57
C SER A 58 11.13 -13.34 -15.73
N ASN A 59 10.03 -13.13 -16.45
CA ASN A 59 9.39 -11.82 -16.62
C ASN A 59 8.89 -11.19 -15.29
N TYR A 60 8.77 -12.00 -14.24
CA TYR A 60 8.33 -11.55 -12.91
C TYR A 60 9.47 -11.41 -11.90
N THR A 61 10.71 -11.63 -12.33
CA THR A 61 11.88 -11.60 -11.44
C THR A 61 12.03 -10.26 -10.73
N ASN A 62 12.10 -10.32 -9.40
CA ASN A 62 12.21 -9.16 -8.49
C ASN A 62 11.10 -8.12 -8.64
N LYS A 63 9.93 -8.49 -9.13
CA LYS A 63 8.76 -7.62 -9.29
C LYS A 63 7.71 -7.87 -8.22
N VAL A 64 6.86 -6.89 -8.02
CA VAL A 64 5.57 -7.08 -7.35
C VAL A 64 4.59 -7.69 -8.34
N VAL A 65 3.90 -8.75 -7.93
CA VAL A 65 2.94 -9.48 -8.76
C VAL A 65 1.56 -9.45 -8.14
N ALA A 66 0.61 -8.88 -8.86
CA ALA A 66 -0.81 -8.99 -8.58
C ALA A 66 -1.33 -10.29 -9.22
N LEU A 67 -1.53 -11.32 -8.39
CA LEU A 67 -2.06 -12.61 -8.79
C LEU A 67 -3.58 -12.60 -8.65
N ASN A 68 -4.30 -12.89 -9.72
CA ASN A 68 -5.76 -12.97 -9.70
C ASN A 68 -6.29 -13.99 -10.70
N CYS A 69 -7.61 -14.12 -10.75
CA CYS A 69 -8.32 -14.77 -11.85
C CYS A 69 -9.45 -13.83 -12.30
N SER A 70 -9.39 -13.34 -13.52
CA SER A 70 -10.36 -12.38 -14.06
C SER A 70 -11.59 -13.03 -14.69
N SER A 71 -11.64 -14.37 -14.74
CA SER A 71 -12.81 -15.12 -15.19
C SER A 71 -13.68 -15.57 -14.02
N ASP A 72 -14.93 -15.99 -14.31
CA ASP A 72 -15.86 -16.56 -13.31
C ASP A 72 -15.53 -18.02 -12.97
N ALA A 73 -14.32 -18.47 -13.25
CA ALA A 73 -13.87 -19.83 -12.97
C ALA A 73 -13.80 -20.11 -11.47
N ILE A 74 -14.20 -21.32 -11.08
CA ILE A 74 -13.93 -21.83 -9.73
C ILE A 74 -12.50 -22.35 -9.69
N VAL A 75 -11.59 -21.53 -9.16
CA VAL A 75 -10.17 -21.87 -9.01
C VAL A 75 -9.93 -22.42 -7.60
N PRO A 76 -9.53 -23.69 -7.44
CA PRO A 76 -9.21 -24.24 -6.12
C PRO A 76 -7.96 -23.58 -5.53
N MET A 77 -7.91 -23.49 -4.19
CA MET A 77 -6.83 -22.79 -3.47
C MET A 77 -5.43 -23.35 -3.78
N TRP A 78 -5.32 -24.64 -4.01
CA TRP A 78 -4.02 -25.26 -4.37
C TRP A 78 -3.43 -24.70 -5.68
N ALA A 79 -4.26 -24.22 -6.60
CA ALA A 79 -3.78 -23.63 -7.86
C ALA A 79 -3.06 -22.29 -7.60
N PHE A 80 -3.63 -21.44 -6.73
CA PHE A 80 -2.93 -20.22 -6.29
C PHE A 80 -1.62 -20.56 -5.57
N MET A 81 -1.62 -21.58 -4.70
CA MET A 81 -0.40 -22.03 -4.02
C MET A 81 0.66 -22.52 -5.02
N LEU A 82 0.25 -23.26 -6.04
CA LEU A 82 1.16 -23.76 -7.06
C LEU A 82 1.78 -22.62 -7.89
N VAL A 83 0.96 -21.68 -8.38
CA VAL A 83 1.46 -20.50 -9.10
C VAL A 83 2.40 -19.68 -8.21
N THR A 84 2.03 -19.47 -6.95
CA THR A 84 2.90 -18.79 -5.97
C THR A 84 4.25 -19.50 -5.82
N SER A 85 4.28 -20.84 -5.82
CA SER A 85 5.54 -21.59 -5.71
C SER A 85 6.47 -21.34 -6.91
N TYR A 86 5.93 -21.19 -8.12
CA TYR A 86 6.71 -20.81 -9.29
C TYR A 86 7.19 -19.35 -9.23
N LEU A 87 6.34 -18.41 -8.84
CA LEU A 87 6.71 -17.01 -8.69
C LEU A 87 7.78 -16.80 -7.62
N ASN A 88 7.78 -17.60 -6.56
CA ASN A 88 8.83 -17.57 -5.54
C ASN A 88 10.21 -17.93 -6.11
N THR A 89 10.29 -18.79 -7.12
CA THR A 89 11.57 -19.09 -7.79
C THR A 89 12.13 -17.89 -8.55
N ALA A 90 11.26 -16.95 -8.94
CA ALA A 90 11.62 -15.68 -9.57
C ALA A 90 11.86 -14.56 -8.54
N ASN A 91 11.85 -14.87 -7.24
CA ASN A 91 12.00 -13.87 -6.16
C ASN A 91 11.00 -12.72 -6.27
N SER A 92 9.74 -13.04 -6.62
CA SER A 92 8.65 -12.08 -6.74
C SER A 92 8.01 -11.81 -5.38
N GLU A 93 7.55 -10.58 -5.18
CA GLU A 93 6.66 -10.21 -4.09
C GLU A 93 5.20 -10.39 -4.57
N ILE A 94 4.43 -11.28 -3.93
CA ILE A 94 3.15 -11.77 -4.49
C ILE A 94 2.00 -11.32 -3.60
N HIS A 95 1.00 -10.69 -4.21
CA HIS A 95 -0.24 -10.27 -3.56
C HIS A 95 -1.45 -10.75 -4.36
N PHE A 96 -2.52 -11.11 -3.67
CA PHE A 96 -3.77 -11.45 -4.32
C PHE A 96 -4.62 -10.21 -4.57
N GLY A 97 -5.10 -10.06 -5.80
CA GLY A 97 -6.02 -8.99 -6.20
C GLY A 97 -5.73 -8.42 -7.58
N LYS A 98 -6.53 -7.45 -7.98
CA LYS A 98 -6.24 -6.65 -9.18
C LYS A 98 -5.06 -5.71 -8.91
N LYS A 99 -4.45 -5.21 -9.96
CA LYS A 99 -3.30 -4.31 -9.86
C LYS A 99 -3.57 -3.10 -8.95
N GLU A 100 -4.75 -2.53 -9.08
CA GLU A 100 -5.19 -1.36 -8.30
C GLU A 100 -5.34 -1.69 -6.81
N ASP A 101 -5.93 -2.85 -6.49
CA ASP A 101 -6.12 -3.32 -5.12
C ASP A 101 -4.77 -3.58 -4.45
N VAL A 102 -3.86 -4.25 -5.16
CA VAL A 102 -2.49 -4.54 -4.69
C VAL A 102 -1.71 -3.24 -4.49
N PHE A 103 -1.86 -2.26 -5.38
CA PHE A 103 -1.26 -0.94 -5.21
C PHE A 103 -1.71 -0.28 -3.90
N GLN A 104 -3.02 -0.28 -3.63
CA GLN A 104 -3.57 0.31 -2.41
C GLN A 104 -3.15 -0.46 -1.15
N GLN A 105 -3.07 -1.78 -1.21
CA GLN A 105 -2.60 -2.62 -0.11
C GLN A 105 -1.15 -2.28 0.25
N ILE A 106 -0.24 -2.29 -0.71
CA ILE A 106 1.18 -1.97 -0.47
C ILE A 106 1.32 -0.53 0.04
N PHE A 107 0.53 0.38 -0.49
CA PHE A 107 0.53 1.77 -0.02
C PHE A 107 0.15 1.87 1.47
N ALA A 108 -0.89 1.16 1.88
CA ALA A 108 -1.30 1.09 3.29
C ALA A 108 -0.21 0.46 4.15
N ASP A 109 0.42 -0.63 3.69
CA ASP A 109 1.53 -1.29 4.39
C ASP A 109 2.74 -0.36 4.55
N ASN A 110 3.05 0.45 3.53
CA ASN A 110 4.11 1.46 3.61
C ASN A 110 3.80 2.53 4.67
N ILE A 111 2.54 2.97 4.77
CA ILE A 111 2.10 3.90 5.81
C ILE A 111 2.21 3.22 7.19
N ASP A 112 1.80 1.97 7.32
CA ASP A 112 1.88 1.22 8.57
C ASP A 112 3.34 0.96 9.02
N SER A 113 4.29 0.97 8.10
CA SER A 113 5.72 0.83 8.37
C SER A 113 6.40 2.10 8.89
N ILE A 114 5.74 3.26 8.83
CA ILE A 114 6.27 4.53 9.33
C ILE A 114 6.58 4.40 10.83
N ASP A 115 7.75 4.85 11.25
CA ASP A 115 8.06 5.00 12.66
C ASP A 115 7.38 6.25 13.23
N PRO A 116 6.35 6.11 14.08
CA PRO A 116 5.63 7.27 14.60
C PRO A 116 6.49 8.09 15.56
N SER A 117 7.56 7.55 16.14
CA SER A 117 8.43 8.26 17.10
C SER A 117 9.10 9.49 16.48
N GLU A 118 9.32 9.48 15.16
CA GLU A 118 9.86 10.63 14.43
C GLU A 118 8.94 11.86 14.50
N PHE A 119 7.68 11.67 14.81
CA PHE A 119 6.64 12.71 14.87
C PHE A 119 6.23 13.06 16.32
N GLU A 120 6.93 12.53 17.32
CA GLU A 120 6.55 12.73 18.72
C GLU A 120 6.48 14.20 19.09
N GLY A 121 5.33 14.60 19.65
CA GLY A 121 5.05 15.97 20.10
C GLY A 121 4.95 17.01 18.96
N LYS A 122 5.09 16.64 17.71
CA LYS A 122 5.06 17.55 16.58
C LYS A 122 3.62 17.85 16.13
N LYS A 123 3.45 18.97 15.41
CA LYS A 123 2.23 19.28 14.67
C LYS A 123 2.38 18.76 13.25
N VAL A 124 1.48 17.91 12.80
CA VAL A 124 1.55 17.29 11.48
C VAL A 124 0.37 17.71 10.62
N ILE A 125 0.66 18.17 9.40
CA ILE A 125 -0.34 18.35 8.35
C ILE A 125 -0.16 17.21 7.36
N VAL A 126 -1.21 16.43 7.18
CA VAL A 126 -1.27 15.40 6.16
C VAL A 126 -1.90 15.99 4.92
N LYS A 127 -1.19 15.92 3.81
CA LYS A 127 -1.70 16.29 2.49
C LYS A 127 -1.53 15.15 1.50
N GLY A 128 -2.19 15.25 0.38
CA GLY A 128 -2.02 14.37 -0.75
C GLY A 128 -2.54 15.07 -1.97
N CYS A 129 -1.65 15.39 -2.88
CA CYS A 129 -1.97 16.03 -4.14
C CYS A 129 -1.28 15.28 -5.25
N GLY A 130 -1.95 15.18 -6.41
CA GLY A 130 -1.30 14.65 -7.59
C GLY A 130 -2.13 13.59 -8.32
N GLN A 131 -1.46 12.87 -9.20
CA GLN A 131 -2.09 11.86 -10.04
C GLN A 131 -2.18 10.47 -9.36
N ILE A 132 -1.58 10.33 -8.17
CA ILE A 132 -1.60 9.06 -7.41
C ILE A 132 -2.96 8.96 -6.70
N PRO A 133 -3.73 7.89 -6.93
CA PRO A 133 -5.02 7.72 -6.29
C PRO A 133 -4.85 7.50 -4.77
N LEU A 134 -5.41 8.44 -4.00
CA LEU A 134 -5.47 8.37 -2.55
C LEU A 134 -6.88 7.98 -2.11
N THR A 135 -6.98 6.91 -1.35
CA THR A 135 -8.25 6.41 -0.84
C THR A 135 -8.44 6.76 0.63
N GLU A 136 -9.68 6.70 1.10
CA GLU A 136 -10.04 6.90 2.51
C GLU A 136 -9.24 5.97 3.44
N THR A 137 -8.95 4.75 2.98
CA THR A 137 -8.16 3.76 3.73
C THR A 137 -6.78 4.30 4.13
N LEU A 138 -6.10 5.04 3.24
CA LEU A 138 -4.78 5.60 3.50
C LEU A 138 -4.84 6.71 4.56
N TYR A 139 -5.86 7.57 4.50
CA TYR A 139 -6.07 8.61 5.50
C TYR A 139 -6.46 8.05 6.87
N ILE A 140 -7.24 6.97 6.89
CA ILE A 140 -7.55 6.23 8.12
C ILE A 140 -6.27 5.62 8.70
N ALA A 141 -5.44 4.98 7.87
CA ALA A 141 -4.19 4.34 8.28
C ALA A 141 -3.24 5.36 8.92
N ILE A 142 -2.96 6.48 8.24
CA ILE A 142 -2.04 7.50 8.78
C ILE A 142 -2.58 8.16 10.06
N THR A 143 -3.89 8.37 10.15
CA THR A 143 -4.51 8.91 11.35
C THR A 143 -4.32 7.97 12.54
N LYS A 144 -4.62 6.68 12.37
CA LYS A 144 -4.39 5.64 13.38
C LYS A 144 -2.92 5.57 13.80
N LYS A 145 -2.00 5.71 12.84
CA LYS A 145 -0.56 5.61 13.07
C LYS A 145 -0.02 6.76 13.91
N LEU A 146 -0.47 7.99 13.66
CA LEU A 146 0.14 9.19 14.23
C LEU A 146 -0.61 9.76 15.44
N GLN A 147 -1.92 9.53 15.60
CA GLN A 147 -2.77 10.22 16.56
C GLN A 147 -2.24 10.18 18.00
N ASN A 148 -1.68 9.05 18.43
CA ASN A 148 -1.21 8.89 19.80
C ASN A 148 0.16 9.54 20.07
N THR A 149 0.89 9.91 19.02
CA THR A 149 2.28 10.37 19.08
C THR A 149 2.39 11.88 18.87
N VAL A 150 1.61 12.42 17.93
CA VAL A 150 1.67 13.84 17.56
C VAL A 150 0.95 14.73 18.58
N SER A 151 1.34 16.00 18.66
CA SER A 151 0.60 17.00 19.45
C SER A 151 -0.65 17.52 18.73
N SER A 152 -0.63 17.52 17.39
CA SER A 152 -1.77 17.92 16.55
C SER A 152 -1.67 17.25 15.18
N LEU A 153 -2.82 16.85 14.66
CA LEU A 153 -2.97 16.31 13.30
C LEU A 153 -3.97 17.16 12.53
N MET A 154 -3.62 17.53 11.32
CA MET A 154 -4.41 18.39 10.44
C MET A 154 -4.40 17.79 9.03
N PHE A 155 -5.40 18.15 8.25
CA PHE A 155 -5.52 17.76 6.84
C PHE A 155 -5.48 19.00 5.93
N GLY A 156 -4.76 18.91 4.82
CA GLY A 156 -4.76 19.90 3.75
C GLY A 156 -3.45 20.65 3.62
N GLU A 157 -3.53 21.88 3.13
CA GLU A 157 -2.36 22.76 2.97
C GLU A 157 -2.20 23.68 4.19
N ALA A 158 -0.96 24.10 4.47
CA ALA A 158 -0.65 24.89 5.65
C ALA A 158 -1.47 26.18 5.80
N CYS A 159 -1.87 26.79 4.67
CA CYS A 159 -2.68 28.00 4.66
C CYS A 159 -4.18 27.77 4.92
N SER A 160 -4.66 26.52 4.80
CA SER A 160 -6.08 26.15 4.90
C SER A 160 -6.30 24.81 5.57
N ALA A 161 -5.41 24.44 6.50
CA ALA A 161 -5.45 23.13 7.15
C ALA A 161 -6.70 22.96 8.02
N VAL A 162 -7.36 21.81 7.86
CA VAL A 162 -8.50 21.41 8.69
C VAL A 162 -8.00 20.62 9.89
N PRO A 163 -8.27 21.05 11.13
CA PRO A 163 -7.90 20.28 12.33
C PRO A 163 -8.63 18.94 12.39
N VAL A 164 -7.89 17.86 12.62
CA VAL A 164 -8.42 16.51 12.82
C VAL A 164 -8.30 16.07 14.28
N PHE A 165 -7.15 16.32 14.89
CA PHE A 165 -6.86 15.94 16.27
C PHE A 165 -5.93 16.95 16.92
N LYS A 166 -6.13 17.18 18.23
CA LYS A 166 -5.24 17.96 19.08
C LYS A 166 -5.17 17.32 20.45
N LYS A 167 -3.95 17.03 20.91
CA LYS A 167 -3.70 16.52 22.26
C LYS A 167 -4.08 17.60 23.28
N LYS A 168 -4.83 17.21 24.31
CA LYS A 168 -5.21 18.10 25.43
C LYS A 168 -4.04 18.34 26.37
#